data_52e107735bbc863072db422769f6bdf6
#
_entry.id   52e107735bbc863072db422769f6bdf6
#
_cell.length_a   1.000
_cell.length_b   1.000
_cell.length_c   1.000
_cell.angle_alpha   90.00
_cell.angle_beta   90.00
_cell.angle_gamma   90.00
#
_symmetry.space_group_name_H-M   'P 1'
#
loop_
_entity.id
_entity.type
_entity.pdbx_description
1 polymer ?
#
loop_
_entity_poly.entity_id
_entity_poly.type
_entity_poly.pdbx_seq_one_letter_code
_entity_poly.pdbx_strand_id
1 'polypeptide(L)'
;MKTFRCDHCGQPLFFENVRCLKCGSDLAFLPDRLSLLPIEPAPGEPGLWRRRRPPRAGTTPQHYRLCRNHTDRQACNFAVPAEDPNEYCVSCRQTRLLPDLSVEGNLDRWYRIEVAKRRLFYTLARLGLVEVCPPGGQAHGPVFEFLADTPGHMVMTGHANGVITLNVAEADDAERVKRRVELHEPYRTLLGHLRHESGHYYWDRLIDEEGRTAEFRQVFGDESIDYSEALQRHYASGGPAPGWEERFVSAYATSHPWEDWAETWAHYLHMVDLLETAASFHTKVEVPGEEIEEVDDPFGASEPDFDRLVEQWVPVTLLVNSLNRSLGQEDAYPFALHAATLEKLRFVHDVIHSPRRPAAHGPDAAMETTEPAAPT
;
A
#
# COMPACT_ATOMS: atom_id res chain seq x y z
N MET A 1 1.68 -6.18 -7.94
CA MET A 1 2.52 -5.16 -8.67
C MET A 1 3.11 -5.77 -9.91
N LYS A 2 2.81 -5.23 -11.07
CA LYS A 2 3.26 -5.75 -12.36
C LYS A 2 4.77 -5.69 -12.54
N THR A 3 5.28 -6.53 -13.44
CA THR A 3 6.59 -6.35 -14.03
C THR A 3 6.51 -5.28 -15.13
N PHE A 4 7.56 -4.48 -15.24
CA PHE A 4 7.69 -3.46 -16.27
C PHE A 4 8.56 -3.99 -17.41
N ARG A 5 8.61 -3.24 -18.52
CA ARG A 5 9.51 -3.53 -19.63
C ARG A 5 10.27 -2.28 -20.01
N CYS A 6 11.57 -2.44 -20.18
CA CYS A 6 12.42 -1.38 -20.71
C CYS A 6 11.92 -1.00 -22.11
N ASP A 7 11.39 0.21 -22.31
CA ASP A 7 10.86 0.65 -23.60
C ASP A 7 11.95 0.94 -24.65
N HIS A 8 13.24 0.82 -24.26
CA HIS A 8 14.39 0.90 -25.16
C HIS A 8 14.83 -0.48 -25.69
N CYS A 9 14.87 -1.53 -24.85
CA CYS A 9 15.42 -2.83 -25.25
C CYS A 9 14.54 -4.06 -24.96
N GLY A 10 13.33 -3.86 -24.41
CA GLY A 10 12.37 -4.92 -24.12
C GLY A 10 12.67 -5.77 -22.87
N GLN A 11 13.78 -5.51 -22.15
CA GLN A 11 14.15 -6.26 -20.95
C GLN A 11 13.06 -6.14 -19.87
N PRO A 12 12.62 -7.25 -19.24
CA PRO A 12 11.80 -7.19 -18.03
C PRO A 12 12.50 -6.41 -16.91
N LEU A 13 11.74 -5.60 -16.20
CA LEU A 13 12.20 -4.75 -15.11
C LEU A 13 11.33 -4.98 -13.87
N PHE A 14 11.96 -4.99 -12.71
CA PHE A 14 11.29 -5.01 -11.42
C PHE A 14 11.14 -3.59 -10.89
N PHE A 15 10.12 -3.37 -10.06
CA PHE A 15 9.73 -2.05 -9.58
C PHE A 15 10.88 -1.23 -8.96
N GLU A 16 11.79 -1.90 -8.26
CA GLU A 16 12.91 -1.26 -7.56
C GLU A 16 14.13 -0.99 -8.44
N ASN A 17 14.12 -1.42 -9.72
CA ASN A 17 15.28 -1.24 -10.58
C ASN A 17 15.58 0.25 -10.80
N VAL A 18 16.84 0.62 -10.73
CA VAL A 18 17.38 1.95 -11.04
C VAL A 18 18.24 1.94 -12.32
N ARG A 19 18.53 0.75 -12.85
CA ARG A 19 19.30 0.55 -14.08
C ARG A 19 18.85 -0.69 -14.84
N CYS A 20 18.73 -0.58 -16.14
CA CYS A 20 18.46 -1.71 -17.03
C CYS A 20 19.75 -2.52 -17.25
N LEU A 21 19.78 -3.77 -16.80
CA LEU A 21 20.97 -4.63 -16.89
C LEU A 21 21.35 -5.00 -18.34
N LYS A 22 20.39 -4.98 -19.29
CA LYS A 22 20.65 -5.33 -20.69
C LYS A 22 21.22 -4.17 -21.50
N CYS A 23 20.68 -2.97 -21.38
CA CYS A 23 21.08 -1.82 -22.20
C CYS A 23 21.81 -0.71 -21.42
N GLY A 24 21.97 -0.87 -20.12
CA GLY A 24 22.69 0.09 -19.26
C GLY A 24 21.96 1.42 -19.03
N SER A 25 20.71 1.59 -19.52
CA SER A 25 19.94 2.81 -19.28
C SER A 25 19.65 3.02 -17.81
N ASP A 26 19.75 4.25 -17.34
CA ASP A 26 19.21 4.65 -16.06
C ASP A 26 17.68 4.56 -16.10
N LEU A 27 17.08 4.22 -14.98
CA LEU A 27 15.64 4.00 -14.83
C LEU A 27 15.10 4.90 -13.73
N ALA A 28 13.91 5.43 -13.94
CA ALA A 28 13.12 6.04 -12.88
C ALA A 28 11.65 5.66 -13.01
N PHE A 29 10.98 5.52 -11.86
CA PHE A 29 9.54 5.44 -11.84
C PHE A 29 8.96 6.84 -12.04
N LEU A 30 8.18 7.02 -13.10
CA LEU A 30 7.52 8.26 -13.45
C LEU A 30 6.09 8.24 -12.92
N PRO A 31 5.76 9.00 -11.86
CA PRO A 31 4.45 8.94 -11.22
C PRO A 31 3.29 9.28 -12.17
N ASP A 32 3.46 10.29 -13.04
CA ASP A 32 2.49 10.70 -14.06
C ASP A 32 2.17 9.61 -15.09
N ARG A 33 3.00 8.57 -15.16
CA ARG A 33 2.86 7.41 -16.05
C ARG A 33 2.57 6.11 -15.32
N LEU A 34 2.64 6.10 -13.99
CA LEU A 34 2.63 4.89 -13.18
C LEU A 34 3.51 3.78 -13.76
N SER A 35 4.71 4.14 -14.22
CA SER A 35 5.60 3.25 -14.96
C SER A 35 7.08 3.49 -14.69
N LEU A 36 7.85 2.40 -14.63
CA LEU A 36 9.29 2.41 -14.55
C LEU A 36 9.86 2.47 -15.97
N LEU A 37 10.54 3.57 -16.31
CA LEU A 37 10.97 3.86 -17.67
C LEU A 37 12.47 4.26 -17.75
N PRO A 38 13.15 3.96 -18.88
CA PRO A 38 14.47 4.49 -19.17
C PRO A 38 14.48 6.00 -19.29
N ILE A 39 15.44 6.61 -18.61
CA ILE A 39 15.66 8.06 -18.61
C ILE A 39 17.09 8.38 -19.09
N GLU A 40 17.28 9.61 -19.53
CA GLU A 40 18.59 10.17 -19.90
C GLU A 40 18.65 11.65 -19.50
N PRO A 41 19.84 12.23 -19.26
CA PRO A 41 19.97 13.65 -19.02
C PRO A 41 19.35 14.48 -20.15
N ALA A 42 18.62 15.54 -19.82
CA ALA A 42 18.05 16.45 -20.79
C ALA A 42 19.15 17.32 -21.42
N PRO A 43 19.28 17.36 -22.77
CA PRO A 43 20.30 18.14 -23.41
C PRO A 43 20.16 19.64 -23.12
N GLY A 44 21.23 20.28 -22.64
CA GLY A 44 21.27 21.71 -22.34
C GLY A 44 20.58 22.11 -21.02
N GLU A 45 20.05 21.18 -20.26
CA GLU A 45 19.33 21.44 -19.01
C GLU A 45 19.96 20.64 -17.84
N PRO A 46 21.01 21.14 -17.19
CA PRO A 46 21.69 20.45 -16.11
C PRO A 46 20.74 20.08 -14.97
N GLY A 47 20.84 18.83 -14.47
CA GLY A 47 19.99 18.33 -13.38
C GLY A 47 18.59 17.87 -13.79
N LEU A 48 18.19 18.11 -15.06
CA LEU A 48 16.96 17.57 -15.59
C LEU A 48 17.18 16.27 -16.37
N TRP A 49 16.15 15.44 -16.33
CA TRP A 49 16.08 14.16 -17.01
C TRP A 49 14.85 14.12 -17.89
N ARG A 50 14.91 13.34 -18.96
CA ARG A 50 13.78 13.05 -19.85
C ARG A 50 13.71 11.56 -20.13
N ARG A 51 12.59 11.10 -20.66
CA ARG A 51 12.49 9.73 -21.16
C ARG A 51 13.48 9.54 -22.30
N ARG A 52 14.20 8.42 -22.29
CA ARG A 52 15.13 8.04 -23.36
C ARG A 52 14.41 7.81 -24.70
N ARG A 53 13.19 7.28 -24.66
CA ARG A 53 12.36 7.18 -25.86
C ARG A 53 11.77 8.55 -26.20
N PRO A 54 11.97 9.04 -27.44
CA PRO A 54 11.44 10.35 -27.82
C PRO A 54 9.91 10.38 -27.70
N PRO A 55 9.33 11.55 -27.38
CA PRO A 55 7.90 11.72 -27.38
C PRO A 55 7.30 11.50 -28.77
N ARG A 56 5.99 11.24 -28.83
CA ARG A 56 5.29 11.23 -30.14
C ARG A 56 5.42 12.59 -30.80
N ALA A 57 5.45 12.60 -32.15
CA ALA A 57 5.50 13.84 -32.91
C ALA A 57 4.38 14.80 -32.46
N GLY A 58 4.75 16.06 -32.21
CA GLY A 58 3.81 17.12 -31.76
C GLY A 58 3.55 17.17 -30.25
N THR A 59 4.21 16.36 -29.42
CA THR A 59 4.12 16.46 -27.95
C THR A 59 5.39 17.06 -27.36
N THR A 60 5.25 17.97 -26.39
CA THR A 60 6.38 18.51 -25.63
C THR A 60 6.98 17.43 -24.73
N PRO A 61 8.32 17.26 -24.71
CA PRO A 61 8.96 16.35 -23.75
C PRO A 61 8.68 16.78 -22.32
N GLN A 62 8.20 15.84 -21.49
CA GLN A 62 8.13 16.04 -20.06
C GLN A 62 9.54 15.88 -19.48
N HIS A 63 9.96 16.84 -18.65
CA HIS A 63 11.20 16.81 -17.91
C HIS A 63 10.97 16.41 -16.45
N TYR A 64 12.00 15.84 -15.83
CA TYR A 64 11.95 15.33 -14.46
C TYR A 64 13.24 15.65 -13.73
N ARG A 65 13.16 15.69 -12.42
CA ARG A 65 14.31 15.62 -11.51
C ARG A 65 14.28 14.26 -10.79
N LEU A 66 15.42 13.74 -10.39
CA LEU A 66 15.45 12.59 -9.50
C LEU A 66 15.05 13.03 -8.09
N CYS A 67 14.31 12.19 -7.37
CA CYS A 67 13.94 12.43 -6.00
C CYS A 67 15.19 12.66 -5.12
N ARG A 68 15.16 13.61 -4.20
CA ARG A 68 16.30 13.88 -3.31
C ARG A 68 16.75 12.65 -2.50
N ASN A 69 15.82 11.77 -2.08
CA ASN A 69 16.19 10.50 -1.46
C ASN A 69 16.90 9.53 -2.43
N HIS A 70 16.79 9.71 -3.75
CA HIS A 70 17.62 9.00 -4.72
C HIS A 70 19.03 9.57 -4.74
N THR A 71 19.17 10.89 -4.89
CA THR A 71 20.49 11.55 -5.06
C THR A 71 21.34 11.48 -3.81
N ASP A 72 20.74 11.71 -2.64
CA ASP A 72 21.49 11.83 -1.37
C ASP A 72 21.74 10.48 -0.68
N ARG A 73 20.83 9.50 -0.88
CA ARG A 73 20.81 8.26 -0.08
C ARG A 73 20.61 6.98 -0.87
N GLN A 74 20.35 7.08 -2.17
CA GLN A 74 20.00 5.95 -3.04
C GLN A 74 18.80 5.13 -2.54
N ALA A 75 17.92 5.78 -1.78
CA ALA A 75 16.79 5.15 -1.11
C ALA A 75 15.46 5.31 -1.85
N CYS A 76 15.47 5.84 -3.07
CA CYS A 76 14.29 6.05 -3.90
C CYS A 76 14.61 5.82 -5.37
N ASN A 77 13.62 5.42 -6.16
CA ASN A 77 13.72 5.29 -7.61
C ASN A 77 12.65 6.10 -8.36
N PHE A 78 11.90 6.97 -7.66
CA PHE A 78 10.90 7.83 -8.28
C PHE A 78 11.52 9.13 -8.78
N ALA A 79 10.97 9.61 -9.90
CA ALA A 79 11.24 10.95 -10.39
C ALA A 79 10.21 11.97 -9.87
N VAL A 80 10.55 13.23 -10.00
CA VAL A 80 9.72 14.40 -9.69
C VAL A 80 9.52 15.17 -10.99
N PRO A 81 8.30 15.46 -11.45
CA PRO A 81 8.07 16.34 -12.59
C PRO A 81 8.81 17.67 -12.43
N ALA A 82 9.37 18.22 -13.49
CA ALA A 82 10.22 19.41 -13.40
C ALA A 82 9.47 20.64 -12.89
N GLU A 83 8.17 20.72 -13.17
CA GLU A 83 7.25 21.77 -12.72
C GLU A 83 6.82 21.64 -11.25
N ASP A 84 6.95 20.45 -10.64
CA ASP A 84 6.66 20.26 -9.22
C ASP A 84 7.71 20.98 -8.36
N PRO A 85 7.36 21.90 -7.45
CA PRO A 85 8.33 22.67 -6.66
C PRO A 85 9.12 21.85 -5.65
N ASN A 86 8.65 20.62 -5.32
CA ASN A 86 9.26 19.79 -4.29
C ASN A 86 10.53 19.08 -4.77
N GLU A 87 11.49 18.89 -3.87
CA GLU A 87 12.69 18.09 -4.11
C GLU A 87 12.45 16.58 -3.92
N TYR A 88 11.43 16.22 -3.14
CA TYR A 88 11.02 14.83 -2.89
C TYR A 88 9.85 14.44 -3.80
N CYS A 89 9.85 13.19 -4.23
CA CYS A 89 8.75 12.65 -5.02
C CYS A 89 7.47 12.52 -4.18
N VAL A 90 6.34 12.32 -4.85
CA VAL A 90 5.01 12.23 -4.25
C VAL A 90 4.93 11.19 -3.13
N SER A 91 5.62 10.07 -3.21
CA SER A 91 5.68 9.07 -2.13
C SER A 91 6.59 9.51 -0.98
N CYS A 92 7.80 10.03 -1.27
CA CYS A 92 8.76 10.39 -0.21
C CYS A 92 8.28 11.55 0.67
N ARG A 93 7.52 12.51 0.13
CA ARG A 93 6.97 13.63 0.91
C ARG A 93 5.81 13.26 1.82
N GLN A 94 5.27 12.06 1.70
CA GLN A 94 4.34 11.51 2.69
C GLN A 94 5.03 11.10 3.99
N THR A 95 6.36 10.94 4.00
CA THR A 95 7.13 10.63 5.22
C THR A 95 7.46 11.92 5.95
N ARG A 96 6.87 12.11 7.14
CA ARG A 96 7.03 13.30 8.00
C ARG A 96 8.25 13.19 8.91
N LEU A 97 8.48 12.02 9.50
CA LEU A 97 9.58 11.76 10.41
C LEU A 97 10.38 10.53 9.99
N LEU A 98 11.69 10.61 10.20
CA LEU A 98 12.66 9.53 9.97
C LEU A 98 13.34 9.16 11.29
N PRO A 99 13.81 7.91 11.44
CA PRO A 99 14.68 7.56 12.55
C PRO A 99 16.02 8.30 12.41
N ASP A 100 16.79 8.34 13.48
CA ASP A 100 18.19 8.81 13.37
C ASP A 100 18.99 7.87 12.47
N LEU A 101 19.26 8.33 11.23
CA LEU A 101 19.97 7.56 10.22
C LEU A 101 21.48 7.41 10.48
N SER A 102 22.02 8.10 11.50
CA SER A 102 23.42 7.92 11.94
C SER A 102 23.59 6.68 12.82
N VAL A 103 22.49 6.16 13.38
CA VAL A 103 22.49 4.92 14.14
C VAL A 103 22.64 3.73 13.21
N GLU A 104 23.57 2.83 13.54
CA GLU A 104 23.86 1.63 12.75
C GLU A 104 22.60 0.81 12.46
N GLY A 105 22.41 0.43 11.19
CA GLY A 105 21.27 -0.35 10.71
C GLY A 105 20.00 0.46 10.41
N ASN A 106 19.82 1.68 10.92
CA ASN A 106 18.60 2.44 10.69
C ASN A 106 18.44 2.88 9.24
N LEU A 107 19.52 3.17 8.52
CA LEU A 107 19.47 3.50 7.10
C LEU A 107 18.92 2.33 6.27
N ASP A 108 19.39 1.10 6.52
CA ASP A 108 18.91 -0.10 5.81
C ASP A 108 17.45 -0.42 6.17
N ARG A 109 17.10 -0.36 7.46
CA ARG A 109 15.71 -0.55 7.91
C ARG A 109 14.76 0.46 7.28
N TRP A 110 15.11 1.73 7.30
CA TRP A 110 14.34 2.78 6.65
C TRP A 110 14.21 2.54 5.14
N TYR A 111 15.30 2.17 4.46
CA TYR A 111 15.26 1.84 3.03
C TYR A 111 14.24 0.74 2.73
N ARG A 112 14.23 -0.35 3.51
CA ARG A 112 13.28 -1.46 3.33
C ARG A 112 11.82 -1.01 3.53
N ILE A 113 11.57 -0.16 4.52
CA ILE A 113 10.23 0.40 4.75
C ILE A 113 9.81 1.29 3.57
N GLU A 114 10.71 2.16 3.09
CA GLU A 114 10.43 3.01 1.93
C GLU A 114 10.15 2.22 0.66
N VAL A 115 10.80 1.07 0.46
CA VAL A 115 10.46 0.14 -0.63
C VAL A 115 9.03 -0.37 -0.49
N ALA A 116 8.64 -0.84 0.69
CA ALA A 116 7.28 -1.32 0.94
C ALA A 116 6.24 -0.19 0.80
N LYS A 117 6.53 1.01 1.30
CA LYS A 117 5.66 2.19 1.17
C LYS A 117 5.45 2.60 -0.30
N ARG A 118 6.50 2.58 -1.13
CA ARG A 118 6.33 2.87 -2.57
C ARG A 118 5.48 1.83 -3.29
N ARG A 119 5.53 0.57 -2.87
CA ARG A 119 4.64 -0.48 -3.38
C ARG A 119 3.19 -0.20 -2.99
N LEU A 120 2.94 0.14 -1.72
CA LEU A 120 1.61 0.56 -1.27
C LEU A 120 1.14 1.79 -2.07
N PHE A 121 1.98 2.83 -2.18
CA PHE A 121 1.67 4.03 -2.98
C PHE A 121 1.24 3.67 -4.41
N TYR A 122 1.96 2.76 -5.06
CA TYR A 122 1.64 2.32 -6.41
C TYR A 122 0.24 1.70 -6.48
N THR A 123 -0.10 0.78 -5.57
CA THR A 123 -1.41 0.13 -5.54
C THR A 123 -2.52 1.15 -5.29
N LEU A 124 -2.34 2.04 -4.31
CA LEU A 124 -3.31 3.11 -4.02
C LEU A 124 -3.51 4.05 -5.20
N ALA A 125 -2.43 4.38 -5.93
CA ALA A 125 -2.51 5.20 -7.14
C ALA A 125 -3.26 4.48 -8.28
N ARG A 126 -3.06 3.17 -8.44
CA ARG A 126 -3.80 2.35 -9.42
C ARG A 126 -5.29 2.28 -9.10
N LEU A 127 -5.66 2.29 -7.83
CA LEU A 127 -7.04 2.35 -7.35
C LEU A 127 -7.65 3.77 -7.36
N GLY A 128 -6.88 4.79 -7.77
CA GLY A 128 -7.35 6.19 -7.75
C GLY A 128 -7.52 6.79 -6.36
N LEU A 129 -6.90 6.18 -5.35
CA LEU A 129 -7.01 6.58 -3.94
C LEU A 129 -5.98 7.65 -3.53
N VAL A 130 -4.92 7.82 -4.31
CA VAL A 130 -3.92 8.88 -4.14
C VAL A 130 -3.64 9.58 -5.47
N GLU A 131 -3.41 10.89 -5.42
CA GLU A 131 -3.02 11.66 -6.58
C GLU A 131 -1.52 11.52 -6.84
N VAL A 132 -1.18 11.24 -8.10
CA VAL A 132 0.23 11.05 -8.52
C VAL A 132 0.94 12.36 -8.85
N CYS A 133 0.18 13.40 -9.23
CA CYS A 133 0.67 14.75 -9.58
C CYS A 133 -0.28 15.80 -8.99
N PRO A 134 -0.33 15.94 -7.65
CA PRO A 134 -1.27 16.83 -7.01
C PRO A 134 -0.96 18.30 -7.34
N PRO A 135 -2.00 19.15 -7.59
CA PRO A 135 -1.84 20.57 -7.81
C PRO A 135 -1.06 21.24 -6.67
N GLY A 136 -0.11 22.13 -7.03
CA GLY A 136 0.71 22.83 -6.03
C GLY A 136 1.68 21.93 -5.26
N GLY A 137 1.81 20.67 -5.66
CA GLY A 137 2.76 19.74 -5.06
C GLY A 137 2.39 19.25 -3.65
N GLN A 138 1.15 19.43 -3.19
CA GLN A 138 0.69 18.87 -1.91
C GLN A 138 0.46 17.36 -2.03
N ALA A 139 1.02 16.57 -1.11
CA ALA A 139 0.71 15.16 -1.05
C ALA A 139 -0.65 14.94 -0.36
N HIS A 140 -1.56 14.26 -1.03
CA HIS A 140 -2.81 13.78 -0.43
C HIS A 140 -2.66 12.28 -0.16
N GLY A 141 -3.06 11.84 1.01
CA GLY A 141 -2.93 10.44 1.45
C GLY A 141 -2.42 10.34 2.88
N PRO A 142 -2.17 9.12 3.38
CA PRO A 142 -1.65 8.91 4.72
C PRO A 142 -0.28 9.54 4.90
N VAL A 143 -0.03 10.07 6.10
CA VAL A 143 1.28 10.59 6.52
C VAL A 143 2.00 9.50 7.28
N PHE A 144 3.30 9.33 7.03
CA PHE A 144 4.09 8.27 7.66
C PHE A 144 5.15 8.85 8.60
N GLU A 145 5.34 8.17 9.74
CA GLU A 145 6.43 8.39 10.66
C GLU A 145 7.16 7.06 10.92
N PHE A 146 8.46 7.05 10.67
CA PHE A 146 9.30 5.88 10.90
C PHE A 146 10.23 6.15 12.07
N LEU A 147 9.94 5.52 13.19
CA LEU A 147 10.57 5.81 14.46
C LEU A 147 11.32 4.57 14.97
N ALA A 148 12.38 4.79 15.74
CA ALA A 148 13.13 3.74 16.41
C ALA A 148 12.87 3.78 17.92
N ASP A 149 12.89 2.62 18.57
CA ASP A 149 12.87 2.54 20.03
C ASP A 149 14.06 3.30 20.62
N THR A 150 13.82 3.98 21.73
CA THR A 150 14.84 4.62 22.54
C THR A 150 14.80 4.09 23.98
N PRO A 151 15.89 4.18 24.75
CA PRO A 151 15.89 3.74 26.14
C PRO A 151 14.71 4.31 26.95
N GLY A 152 13.84 3.45 27.43
CA GLY A 152 12.66 3.84 28.20
C GLY A 152 11.44 4.30 27.38
N HIS A 153 11.53 4.30 26.03
CA HIS A 153 10.41 4.65 25.16
C HIS A 153 10.32 3.69 23.98
N MET A 154 9.32 2.81 24.02
CA MET A 154 9.01 1.90 22.92
C MET A 154 8.05 2.59 21.93
N VAL A 155 8.35 2.44 20.65
CA VAL A 155 7.48 2.91 19.56
C VAL A 155 6.43 1.84 19.28
N MET A 156 5.16 2.21 19.40
CA MET A 156 4.06 1.38 18.96
C MET A 156 3.74 1.70 17.50
N THR A 157 3.64 0.66 16.68
CA THR A 157 3.11 0.80 15.31
C THR A 157 1.60 0.95 15.37
N GLY A 158 1.04 1.80 14.52
CA GLY A 158 -0.39 2.02 14.45
C GLY A 158 -0.78 3.27 13.67
N HIS A 159 -2.08 3.49 13.51
CA HIS A 159 -2.67 4.66 12.86
C HIS A 159 -3.36 5.56 13.90
N ALA A 160 -3.17 6.87 13.79
CA ALA A 160 -3.92 7.87 14.54
C ALA A 160 -4.01 9.20 13.77
N ASN A 161 -5.22 9.73 13.63
CA ASN A 161 -5.48 11.06 13.03
C ASN A 161 -4.79 11.25 11.66
N GLY A 162 -4.86 10.28 10.78
CA GLY A 162 -4.28 10.33 9.45
C GLY A 162 -2.76 10.07 9.39
N VAL A 163 -2.14 9.72 10.52
CA VAL A 163 -0.71 9.43 10.64
C VAL A 163 -0.49 7.96 10.92
N ILE A 164 0.31 7.31 10.10
CA ILE A 164 0.77 5.94 10.27
C ILE A 164 2.17 5.97 10.86
N THR A 165 2.32 5.53 12.10
CA THR A 165 3.60 5.35 12.77
C THR A 165 4.06 3.90 12.60
N LEU A 166 5.31 3.69 12.19
CA LEU A 166 5.92 2.36 12.08
C LEU A 166 7.24 2.33 12.87
N ASN A 167 7.38 1.31 13.73
CA ASN A 167 8.65 1.03 14.38
C ASN A 167 9.63 0.44 13.37
N VAL A 168 10.78 1.08 13.17
CA VAL A 168 11.78 0.64 12.18
C VAL A 168 12.35 -0.75 12.47
N ALA A 169 12.25 -1.25 13.70
CA ALA A 169 12.62 -2.62 14.04
C ALA A 169 11.81 -3.66 13.26
N GLU A 170 10.62 -3.31 12.76
CA GLU A 170 9.83 -4.20 11.90
C GLU A 170 10.46 -4.46 10.53
N ALA A 171 11.43 -3.66 10.13
CA ALA A 171 12.24 -3.94 8.95
C ALA A 171 13.28 -5.05 9.16
N ASP A 172 13.52 -5.46 10.40
CA ASP A 172 14.40 -6.60 10.73
C ASP A 172 13.66 -7.93 10.57
N ASP A 173 14.22 -8.85 9.79
CA ASP A 173 13.59 -10.14 9.50
C ASP A 173 13.49 -11.01 10.75
N ALA A 174 14.50 -11.00 11.63
CA ALA A 174 14.51 -11.77 12.86
C ALA A 174 13.44 -11.25 13.84
N GLU A 175 13.32 -9.94 13.98
CA GLU A 175 12.31 -9.33 14.83
C GLU A 175 10.89 -9.61 14.31
N ARG A 176 10.66 -9.57 12.98
CA ARG A 176 9.37 -9.93 12.41
C ARG A 176 9.01 -11.41 12.64
N VAL A 177 9.97 -12.32 12.46
CA VAL A 177 9.75 -13.75 12.73
C VAL A 177 9.40 -13.98 14.20
N LYS A 178 10.12 -13.30 15.12
CA LYS A 178 9.83 -13.37 16.55
C LYS A 178 8.39 -12.90 16.86
N ARG A 179 8.01 -11.72 16.38
CA ARG A 179 6.65 -11.17 16.58
C ARG A 179 5.58 -12.05 15.93
N ARG A 180 5.84 -12.59 14.73
CA ARG A 180 4.94 -13.54 14.06
C ARG A 180 4.63 -14.76 14.93
N VAL A 181 5.66 -15.34 15.55
CA VAL A 181 5.53 -16.49 16.44
C VAL A 181 4.81 -16.11 17.73
N GLU A 182 5.19 -15.00 18.37
CA GLU A 182 4.60 -14.52 19.62
C GLU A 182 3.11 -14.17 19.48
N LEU A 183 2.70 -13.59 18.35
CA LEU A 183 1.33 -13.17 18.07
C LEU A 183 0.50 -14.22 17.33
N HIS A 184 1.09 -15.40 17.01
CA HIS A 184 0.43 -16.46 16.22
C HIS A 184 -0.12 -15.97 14.87
N GLU A 185 0.55 -15.00 14.24
CA GLU A 185 0.18 -14.48 12.93
C GLU A 185 0.85 -15.28 11.82
N PRO A 186 0.12 -15.99 10.93
CA PRO A 186 0.72 -16.79 9.86
C PRO A 186 1.40 -15.93 8.79
N TYR A 187 1.00 -14.67 8.66
CA TYR A 187 1.49 -13.73 7.65
C TYR A 187 1.81 -12.37 8.26
N ARG A 188 3.09 -11.97 8.24
CA ARG A 188 3.54 -10.67 8.73
C ARG A 188 4.68 -10.15 7.85
N THR A 189 4.38 -9.20 6.99
CA THR A 189 5.35 -8.51 6.12
C THR A 189 5.27 -7.01 6.29
N LEU A 190 6.33 -6.28 5.96
CA LEU A 190 6.29 -4.81 5.97
C LEU A 190 5.17 -4.25 5.08
N LEU A 191 5.00 -4.82 3.88
CA LEU A 191 3.96 -4.37 2.97
C LEU A 191 2.56 -4.72 3.50
N GLY A 192 2.39 -5.92 4.09
CA GLY A 192 1.13 -6.32 4.73
C GLY A 192 0.74 -5.37 5.85
N HIS A 193 1.69 -5.02 6.72
CA HIS A 193 1.46 -4.09 7.83
C HIS A 193 1.10 -2.68 7.33
N LEU A 194 1.87 -2.14 6.36
CA LEU A 194 1.53 -0.84 5.76
C LEU A 194 0.16 -0.83 5.08
N ARG A 195 -0.26 -1.96 4.48
CA ARG A 195 -1.62 -2.11 3.93
C ARG A 195 -2.66 -2.06 5.04
N HIS A 196 -2.45 -2.82 6.12
CA HIS A 196 -3.33 -2.83 7.29
C HIS A 196 -3.52 -1.42 7.87
N GLU A 197 -2.43 -0.73 8.19
CA GLU A 197 -2.48 0.63 8.74
C GLU A 197 -3.13 1.64 7.76
N SER A 198 -2.92 1.45 6.46
CA SER A 198 -3.63 2.26 5.46
C SER A 198 -5.14 1.97 5.46
N GLY A 199 -5.56 0.76 5.85
CA GLY A 199 -6.97 0.42 6.03
C GLY A 199 -7.66 1.32 7.03
N HIS A 200 -7.06 1.56 8.19
CA HIS A 200 -7.56 2.50 9.19
C HIS A 200 -7.69 3.93 8.63
N TYR A 201 -6.66 4.42 7.91
CA TYR A 201 -6.73 5.72 7.26
C TYR A 201 -7.88 5.81 6.25
N TYR A 202 -8.08 4.77 5.43
CA TYR A 202 -9.15 4.78 4.43
C TYR A 202 -10.52 4.48 5.02
N TRP A 203 -10.62 3.89 6.20
CA TRP A 203 -11.88 3.81 6.94
C TRP A 203 -12.40 5.23 7.27
N ASP A 204 -11.55 6.09 7.83
CA ASP A 204 -11.90 7.48 8.11
C ASP A 204 -12.42 8.19 6.84
N ARG A 205 -11.73 8.00 5.70
CA ARG A 205 -12.02 8.69 4.44
C ARG A 205 -13.23 8.13 3.68
N LEU A 206 -13.38 6.82 3.65
CA LEU A 206 -14.34 6.14 2.76
C LEU A 206 -15.62 5.73 3.49
N ILE A 207 -15.55 5.55 4.80
CA ILE A 207 -16.67 5.09 5.61
C ILE A 207 -17.23 6.25 6.44
N ASP A 208 -16.39 6.86 7.30
CA ASP A 208 -16.85 7.91 8.21
C ASP A 208 -17.17 9.20 7.49
N GLU A 209 -16.21 9.80 6.78
CA GLU A 209 -16.40 11.07 6.08
C GLU A 209 -17.46 11.01 4.97
N GLU A 210 -17.62 9.85 4.29
CA GLU A 210 -18.67 9.65 3.28
C GLU A 210 -20.03 9.20 3.86
N GLY A 211 -20.15 9.06 5.19
CA GLY A 211 -21.41 8.71 5.88
C GLY A 211 -21.88 7.29 5.58
N ARG A 212 -20.97 6.34 5.40
CA ARG A 212 -21.26 4.92 5.11
C ARG A 212 -21.28 4.03 6.35
N THR A 213 -21.24 4.60 7.56
CA THR A 213 -21.15 3.86 8.82
C THR A 213 -22.29 2.85 9.00
N ALA A 214 -23.52 3.19 8.55
CA ALA A 214 -24.64 2.26 8.63
C ALA A 214 -24.48 1.04 7.71
N GLU A 215 -23.92 1.22 6.52
CA GLU A 215 -23.60 0.14 5.55
C GLU A 215 -22.47 -0.73 6.12
N PHE A 216 -21.44 -0.11 6.68
CA PHE A 216 -20.31 -0.76 7.33
C PHE A 216 -20.78 -1.68 8.48
N ARG A 217 -21.64 -1.17 9.37
CA ARG A 217 -22.15 -1.94 10.52
C ARG A 217 -22.92 -3.19 10.13
N GLN A 218 -23.57 -3.21 8.97
CA GLN A 218 -24.28 -4.39 8.47
C GLN A 218 -23.32 -5.54 8.14
N VAL A 219 -22.09 -5.23 7.73
CA VAL A 219 -21.09 -6.19 7.24
C VAL A 219 -20.07 -6.55 8.31
N PHE A 220 -19.56 -5.54 9.03
CA PHE A 220 -18.45 -5.68 9.99
C PHE A 220 -18.89 -5.67 11.45
N GLY A 221 -20.05 -5.11 11.75
CA GLY A 221 -20.51 -4.90 13.12
C GLY A 221 -20.31 -3.48 13.63
N ASP A 222 -20.58 -3.26 14.91
CA ASP A 222 -20.56 -1.94 15.54
C ASP A 222 -19.13 -1.52 15.92
N GLU A 223 -18.56 -0.57 15.18
CA GLU A 223 -17.23 -0.01 15.44
C GLU A 223 -17.17 0.93 16.64
N SER A 224 -18.32 1.32 17.20
CA SER A 224 -18.38 2.22 18.36
C SER A 224 -18.12 1.54 19.71
N ILE A 225 -17.96 0.21 19.72
CA ILE A 225 -17.54 -0.52 20.93
C ILE A 225 -16.16 -0.04 21.38
N ASP A 226 -15.91 -0.05 22.70
CA ASP A 226 -14.63 0.42 23.23
C ASP A 226 -13.48 -0.44 22.69
N TYR A 227 -12.61 0.20 21.94
CA TYR A 227 -11.48 -0.44 21.26
C TYR A 227 -10.51 -1.09 22.24
N SER A 228 -10.14 -0.38 23.32
CA SER A 228 -9.18 -0.87 24.30
C SER A 228 -9.73 -2.09 25.07
N GLU A 229 -11.01 -2.05 25.46
CA GLU A 229 -11.66 -3.18 26.11
C GLU A 229 -11.80 -4.39 25.16
N ALA A 230 -12.08 -4.15 23.88
CA ALA A 230 -12.20 -5.20 22.89
C ALA A 230 -10.87 -5.93 22.68
N LEU A 231 -9.76 -5.20 22.48
CA LEU A 231 -8.41 -5.77 22.39
C LEU A 231 -8.01 -6.50 23.67
N GLN A 232 -8.25 -5.90 24.84
CA GLN A 232 -7.94 -6.55 26.12
C GLN A 232 -8.67 -7.88 26.28
N ARG A 233 -9.95 -7.95 25.89
CA ARG A 233 -10.74 -9.19 25.89
C ARG A 233 -10.17 -10.24 24.93
N HIS A 234 -9.79 -9.81 23.72
CA HIS A 234 -9.21 -10.68 22.72
C HIS A 234 -7.92 -11.36 23.23
N TYR A 235 -6.98 -10.58 23.79
CA TYR A 235 -5.75 -11.13 24.33
C TYR A 235 -5.93 -11.94 25.61
N ALA A 236 -6.83 -11.51 26.50
CA ALA A 236 -7.13 -12.25 27.75
C ALA A 236 -7.78 -13.61 27.51
N SER A 237 -8.54 -13.77 26.42
CA SER A 237 -9.15 -15.06 26.05
C SER A 237 -8.17 -16.06 25.40
N GLY A 238 -6.92 -15.66 25.13
CA GLY A 238 -5.93 -16.48 24.45
C GLY A 238 -6.16 -16.57 22.94
N GLY A 239 -6.86 -15.61 22.37
CA GLY A 239 -7.15 -15.52 20.93
C GLY A 239 -8.64 -15.70 20.61
N PRO A 240 -8.98 -15.86 19.32
CA PRO A 240 -10.37 -15.94 18.87
C PRO A 240 -11.07 -17.26 19.28
N ALA A 241 -12.40 -17.21 19.31
CA ALA A 241 -13.21 -18.40 19.55
C ALA A 241 -13.06 -19.43 18.39
N PRO A 242 -13.18 -20.73 18.63
CA PRO A 242 -13.16 -21.75 17.57
C PRO A 242 -14.21 -21.45 16.48
N GLY A 243 -13.84 -21.68 15.21
CA GLY A 243 -14.70 -21.43 14.06
C GLY A 243 -14.71 -19.98 13.58
N TRP A 244 -13.81 -19.14 14.08
CA TRP A 244 -13.66 -17.75 13.64
C TRP A 244 -13.35 -17.65 12.15
N GLU A 245 -12.67 -18.62 11.58
CA GLU A 245 -12.25 -18.68 10.17
C GLU A 245 -13.44 -18.60 9.20
N GLU A 246 -14.63 -19.06 9.63
CA GLU A 246 -15.84 -18.99 8.82
C GLU A 246 -16.31 -17.55 8.56
N ARG A 247 -15.90 -16.59 9.38
CA ARG A 247 -16.39 -15.21 9.36
C ARG A 247 -15.33 -14.12 9.22
N PHE A 248 -14.08 -14.43 9.52
CA PHE A 248 -12.98 -13.47 9.55
C PHE A 248 -11.81 -13.94 8.70
N VAL A 249 -11.07 -13.00 8.12
CA VAL A 249 -9.93 -13.31 7.26
C VAL A 249 -8.68 -13.68 8.06
N SER A 250 -8.58 -13.20 9.31
CA SER A 250 -7.48 -13.48 10.23
C SER A 250 -7.98 -13.59 11.68
N ALA A 251 -7.17 -14.19 12.54
CA ALA A 251 -7.45 -14.24 13.98
C ALA A 251 -7.54 -12.83 14.57
N TYR A 252 -6.68 -11.92 14.14
CA TYR A 252 -6.65 -10.55 14.62
C TYR A 252 -7.90 -9.75 14.22
N ALA A 253 -8.49 -10.01 13.06
CA ALA A 253 -9.74 -9.42 12.61
C ALA A 253 -10.90 -9.62 13.60
N THR A 254 -10.84 -10.65 14.47
CA THR A 254 -11.88 -10.91 15.48
C THR A 254 -11.84 -9.94 16.66
N SER A 255 -10.78 -9.16 16.81
CA SER A 255 -10.55 -8.30 17.98
C SER A 255 -11.48 -7.10 18.02
N HIS A 256 -11.77 -6.47 16.88
CA HIS A 256 -12.62 -5.30 16.76
C HIS A 256 -13.12 -5.13 15.30
N PRO A 257 -14.33 -4.58 15.03
CA PRO A 257 -14.81 -4.32 13.68
C PRO A 257 -13.89 -3.41 12.84
N TRP A 258 -13.19 -2.49 13.47
CA TRP A 258 -12.22 -1.62 12.83
C TRP A 258 -10.96 -2.38 12.38
N GLU A 259 -10.52 -3.38 13.17
CA GLU A 259 -9.43 -4.29 12.79
C GLU A 259 -9.87 -5.28 11.69
N ASP A 260 -11.11 -5.75 11.75
CA ASP A 260 -11.68 -6.60 10.70
C ASP A 260 -11.70 -5.90 9.34
N TRP A 261 -12.05 -4.61 9.33
CA TRP A 261 -11.93 -3.79 8.14
C TRP A 261 -10.48 -3.66 7.66
N ALA A 262 -9.53 -3.31 8.55
CA ALA A 262 -8.14 -3.10 8.19
C ALA A 262 -7.47 -4.38 7.66
N GLU A 263 -7.77 -5.54 8.26
CA GLU A 263 -7.36 -6.85 7.75
C GLU A 263 -7.99 -7.15 6.40
N THR A 264 -9.30 -6.99 6.25
CA THR A 264 -10.01 -7.21 4.98
C THR A 264 -9.49 -6.29 3.88
N TRP A 265 -9.23 -5.02 4.18
CA TRP A 265 -8.60 -4.05 3.29
C TRP A 265 -7.22 -4.51 2.83
N ALA A 266 -6.35 -4.94 3.75
CA ALA A 266 -5.03 -5.45 3.42
C ALA A 266 -5.10 -6.66 2.48
N HIS A 267 -6.04 -7.58 2.73
CA HIS A 267 -6.27 -8.75 1.89
C HIS A 267 -6.80 -8.38 0.50
N TYR A 268 -7.68 -7.39 0.38
CA TYR A 268 -8.13 -6.88 -0.92
C TYR A 268 -6.94 -6.30 -1.73
N LEU A 269 -6.06 -5.52 -1.10
CA LEU A 269 -4.85 -5.02 -1.77
C LEU A 269 -3.89 -6.14 -2.16
N HIS A 270 -3.79 -7.23 -1.38
CA HIS A 270 -3.05 -8.43 -1.78
C HIS A 270 -3.63 -9.06 -3.03
N MET A 271 -4.96 -9.20 -3.09
CA MET A 271 -5.66 -9.80 -4.22
C MET A 271 -5.35 -9.04 -5.51
N VAL A 272 -5.60 -7.73 -5.55
CA VAL A 272 -5.39 -6.94 -6.76
C VAL A 272 -3.92 -6.87 -7.18
N ASP A 273 -2.98 -6.80 -6.24
CA ASP A 273 -1.56 -6.77 -6.57
C ASP A 273 -1.04 -8.11 -7.14
N LEU A 274 -1.52 -9.24 -6.62
CA LEU A 274 -1.14 -10.55 -7.13
C LEU A 274 -1.72 -10.77 -8.53
N LEU A 275 -3.00 -10.43 -8.74
CA LEU A 275 -3.65 -10.54 -10.06
C LEU A 275 -2.98 -9.63 -11.09
N GLU A 276 -2.64 -8.37 -10.76
CA GLU A 276 -1.88 -7.50 -11.65
C GLU A 276 -0.53 -8.11 -12.05
N THR A 277 0.14 -8.73 -11.07
CA THR A 277 1.41 -9.42 -11.34
C THR A 277 1.20 -10.59 -12.29
N ALA A 278 0.23 -11.46 -12.04
CA ALA A 278 -0.11 -12.60 -12.89
C ALA A 278 -0.48 -12.15 -14.31
N ALA A 279 -1.34 -11.14 -14.44
CA ALA A 279 -1.72 -10.54 -15.72
C ALA A 279 -0.51 -10.00 -16.50
N SER A 280 0.45 -9.36 -15.82
CA SER A 280 1.67 -8.84 -16.47
C SER A 280 2.57 -9.91 -17.09
N PHE A 281 2.40 -11.18 -16.68
CA PHE A 281 3.07 -12.36 -17.24
C PHE A 281 2.19 -13.14 -18.24
N HIS A 282 1.00 -12.65 -18.57
CA HIS A 282 0.03 -13.37 -19.41
C HIS A 282 -0.26 -14.77 -18.86
N THR A 283 -0.43 -14.86 -17.54
CA THR A 283 -0.60 -16.12 -16.83
C THR A 283 -1.94 -16.75 -17.17
N LYS A 284 -1.90 -18.05 -17.44
CA LYS A 284 -3.09 -18.92 -17.57
C LYS A 284 -2.96 -20.03 -16.55
N VAL A 285 -3.99 -20.23 -15.76
CA VAL A 285 -3.99 -21.29 -14.74
C VAL A 285 -5.17 -22.20 -15.03
N GLU A 286 -4.87 -23.45 -15.30
CA GLU A 286 -5.86 -24.52 -15.46
C GLU A 286 -5.88 -25.35 -14.18
N VAL A 287 -7.02 -25.43 -13.53
CA VAL A 287 -7.26 -26.34 -12.41
C VAL A 287 -8.08 -27.51 -12.95
N PRO A 288 -7.80 -28.76 -12.56
CA PRO A 288 -8.56 -29.91 -13.05
C PRO A 288 -10.07 -29.73 -12.91
N GLY A 289 -10.77 -29.64 -14.07
CA GLY A 289 -12.22 -29.44 -14.14
C GLY A 289 -12.70 -28.03 -14.46
N GLU A 290 -11.82 -27.03 -14.52
CA GLU A 290 -12.16 -25.64 -14.87
C GLU A 290 -11.13 -25.09 -15.85
N GLU A 291 -11.60 -24.64 -17.02
CA GLU A 291 -10.78 -23.84 -17.94
C GLU A 291 -10.76 -22.41 -17.42
N ILE A 292 -9.56 -21.90 -17.09
CA ILE A 292 -9.40 -20.49 -16.78
C ILE A 292 -8.73 -19.80 -17.95
N GLU A 293 -9.35 -18.71 -18.37
CA GLU A 293 -8.80 -17.77 -19.34
C GLU A 293 -7.56 -17.07 -18.79
N GLU A 294 -6.88 -16.29 -19.61
CA GLU A 294 -5.78 -15.44 -19.19
C GLU A 294 -6.23 -14.50 -18.05
N VAL A 295 -5.40 -14.38 -17.01
CA VAL A 295 -5.70 -13.51 -15.86
C VAL A 295 -5.78 -12.06 -16.32
N ASP A 296 -6.87 -11.40 -16.00
CA ASP A 296 -7.12 -10.00 -16.35
C ASP A 296 -6.31 -9.03 -15.47
N ASP A 297 -5.92 -7.89 -16.04
CA ASP A 297 -5.37 -6.79 -15.23
C ASP A 297 -6.51 -6.17 -14.40
N PRO A 298 -6.49 -6.28 -13.05
CA PRO A 298 -7.56 -5.76 -12.20
C PRO A 298 -7.70 -4.22 -12.27
N PHE A 299 -6.73 -3.55 -12.86
CA PHE A 299 -6.73 -2.10 -13.10
C PHE A 299 -6.95 -1.76 -14.59
N GLY A 300 -7.52 -2.67 -15.36
CA GLY A 300 -7.82 -2.48 -16.78
C GLY A 300 -8.86 -1.38 -17.03
N ALA A 301 -9.16 -1.13 -18.32
CA ALA A 301 -10.07 -0.04 -18.71
C ALA A 301 -11.56 -0.28 -18.34
N SER A 302 -11.97 -1.53 -18.10
CA SER A 302 -13.29 -1.89 -17.57
C SER A 302 -13.17 -2.13 -16.07
N GLU A 303 -14.11 -1.59 -15.28
CA GLU A 303 -14.20 -1.90 -13.86
C GLU A 303 -14.26 -3.42 -13.66
N PRO A 304 -13.33 -4.00 -12.89
CA PRO A 304 -13.34 -5.43 -12.71
C PRO A 304 -14.54 -5.81 -11.86
N ASP A 305 -15.28 -6.81 -12.32
CA ASP A 305 -16.30 -7.47 -11.52
C ASP A 305 -15.63 -8.22 -10.37
N PHE A 306 -16.11 -8.02 -9.15
CA PHE A 306 -15.54 -8.68 -7.96
C PHE A 306 -15.60 -10.21 -8.06
N ASP A 307 -16.66 -10.78 -8.61
CA ASP A 307 -16.77 -12.23 -8.78
C ASP A 307 -15.69 -12.74 -9.73
N ARG A 308 -15.42 -12.02 -10.81
CA ARG A 308 -14.31 -12.33 -11.72
C ARG A 308 -12.95 -12.25 -11.04
N LEU A 309 -12.73 -11.27 -10.16
CA LEU A 309 -11.48 -11.21 -9.37
C LEU A 309 -11.31 -12.46 -8.50
N VAL A 310 -12.36 -12.90 -7.82
CA VAL A 310 -12.33 -14.11 -6.97
C VAL A 310 -12.11 -15.37 -7.79
N GLU A 311 -12.79 -15.53 -8.92
CA GLU A 311 -12.61 -16.65 -9.85
C GLU A 311 -11.15 -16.80 -10.31
N GLN A 312 -10.47 -15.69 -10.57
CA GLN A 312 -9.06 -15.69 -10.98
C GLN A 312 -8.09 -15.80 -9.79
N TRP A 313 -8.47 -15.23 -8.64
CA TRP A 313 -7.65 -15.23 -7.44
C TRP A 313 -7.37 -16.63 -6.90
N VAL A 314 -8.41 -17.45 -6.79
CA VAL A 314 -8.30 -18.79 -6.17
C VAL A 314 -7.29 -19.67 -6.91
N PRO A 315 -7.35 -19.87 -8.23
CA PRO A 315 -6.37 -20.68 -8.96
C PRO A 315 -4.95 -20.11 -8.91
N VAL A 316 -4.79 -18.79 -9.02
CA VAL A 316 -3.47 -18.15 -8.94
C VAL A 316 -2.86 -18.36 -7.55
N THR A 317 -3.65 -18.25 -6.49
CA THR A 317 -3.18 -18.48 -5.11
C THR A 317 -2.79 -19.93 -4.88
N LEU A 318 -3.59 -20.89 -5.38
CA LEU A 318 -3.26 -22.32 -5.33
C LEU A 318 -1.94 -22.63 -6.05
N LEU A 319 -1.73 -22.03 -7.23
CA LEU A 319 -0.48 -22.15 -7.97
C LEU A 319 0.71 -21.62 -7.17
N VAL A 320 0.62 -20.40 -6.64
CA VAL A 320 1.70 -19.76 -5.89
C VAL A 320 2.05 -20.57 -4.63
N ASN A 321 1.05 -21.02 -3.86
CA ASN A 321 1.26 -21.85 -2.69
C ASN A 321 1.91 -23.21 -3.07
N SER A 322 1.46 -23.84 -4.16
CA SER A 322 2.04 -25.10 -4.65
C SER A 322 3.50 -24.93 -5.08
N LEU A 323 3.84 -23.81 -5.74
CA LEU A 323 5.23 -23.48 -6.11
C LEU A 323 6.10 -23.26 -4.87
N ASN A 324 5.60 -22.53 -3.86
CA ASN A 324 6.32 -22.33 -2.59
C ASN A 324 6.59 -23.66 -1.89
N ARG A 325 5.58 -24.52 -1.75
CA ARG A 325 5.75 -25.87 -1.17
C ARG A 325 6.78 -26.70 -1.94
N SER A 326 6.81 -26.59 -3.28
CA SER A 326 7.80 -27.28 -4.12
C SER A 326 9.23 -26.79 -3.87
N LEU A 327 9.40 -25.54 -3.40
CA LEU A 327 10.68 -24.95 -3.00
C LEU A 327 11.00 -25.17 -1.51
N GLY A 328 10.17 -25.90 -0.75
CA GLY A 328 10.33 -26.11 0.69
C GLY A 328 10.03 -24.88 1.53
N GLN A 329 9.20 -23.97 1.02
CA GLN A 329 8.74 -22.76 1.72
C GLN A 329 7.30 -22.94 2.22
N GLU A 330 6.91 -22.13 3.21
CA GLU A 330 5.52 -22.02 3.65
C GLU A 330 4.65 -21.42 2.53
N ASP A 331 3.33 -21.57 2.67
CA ASP A 331 2.37 -20.96 1.73
C ASP A 331 2.55 -19.44 1.69
N ALA A 332 2.61 -18.88 0.50
CA ALA A 332 2.71 -17.43 0.31
C ALA A 332 1.42 -16.71 0.74
N TYR A 333 0.28 -17.39 0.62
CA TYR A 333 -1.01 -16.93 1.08
C TYR A 333 -1.72 -18.06 1.84
N PRO A 334 -1.55 -18.16 3.17
CA PRO A 334 -2.03 -19.28 3.98
C PRO A 334 -3.48 -19.15 4.45
N PHE A 335 -4.28 -18.30 3.84
CA PHE A 335 -5.65 -17.99 4.28
C PHE A 335 -6.68 -18.70 3.41
N ALA A 336 -7.75 -19.20 4.04
CA ALA A 336 -8.92 -19.72 3.38
C ALA A 336 -10.03 -18.64 3.40
N LEU A 337 -10.62 -18.34 2.24
CA LEU A 337 -11.68 -17.35 2.13
C LEU A 337 -13.04 -18.06 2.16
N HIS A 338 -13.79 -17.84 3.23
CA HIS A 338 -15.17 -18.30 3.40
C HIS A 338 -16.18 -17.27 2.85
N ALA A 339 -17.43 -17.66 2.68
CA ALA A 339 -18.46 -16.81 2.08
C ALA A 339 -18.61 -15.44 2.80
N ALA A 340 -18.60 -15.44 4.14
CA ALA A 340 -18.69 -14.19 4.89
C ALA A 340 -17.47 -13.28 4.72
N THR A 341 -16.27 -13.85 4.56
CA THR A 341 -15.05 -13.08 4.24
C THR A 341 -15.12 -12.51 2.84
N LEU A 342 -15.65 -13.26 1.86
CA LEU A 342 -15.84 -12.77 0.50
C LEU A 342 -16.86 -11.62 0.45
N GLU A 343 -17.93 -11.65 1.28
CA GLU A 343 -18.87 -10.54 1.41
C GLU A 343 -18.19 -9.25 1.89
N LYS A 344 -17.30 -9.36 2.89
CA LYS A 344 -16.49 -8.24 3.39
C LYS A 344 -15.52 -7.70 2.33
N LEU A 345 -14.83 -8.58 1.61
CA LEU A 345 -13.94 -8.18 0.50
C LEU A 345 -14.72 -7.48 -0.63
N ARG A 346 -15.94 -7.95 -0.94
CA ARG A 346 -16.85 -7.29 -1.88
C ARG A 346 -17.22 -5.89 -1.40
N PHE A 347 -17.55 -5.74 -0.14
CA PHE A 347 -17.85 -4.42 0.43
C PHE A 347 -16.67 -3.45 0.27
N VAL A 348 -15.42 -3.90 0.55
CA VAL A 348 -14.21 -3.10 0.33
C VAL A 348 -14.08 -2.71 -1.15
N HIS A 349 -14.27 -3.68 -2.06
CA HIS A 349 -14.25 -3.45 -3.50
C HIS A 349 -15.26 -2.37 -3.92
N ASP A 350 -16.52 -2.54 -3.52
CA ASP A 350 -17.62 -1.65 -3.88
C ASP A 350 -17.39 -0.22 -3.35
N VAL A 351 -16.87 -0.09 -2.13
CA VAL A 351 -16.55 1.22 -1.53
C VAL A 351 -15.41 1.90 -2.32
N ILE A 352 -14.38 1.18 -2.71
CA ILE A 352 -13.26 1.73 -3.49
C ILE A 352 -13.74 2.23 -4.86
N HIS A 353 -14.58 1.47 -5.53
CA HIS A 353 -15.05 1.76 -6.90
C HIS A 353 -16.31 2.62 -6.97
N SER A 354 -16.97 2.89 -5.83
CA SER A 354 -18.12 3.79 -5.77
C SER A 354 -17.75 5.25 -6.08
N PRO A 355 -18.63 6.02 -6.69
CA PRO A 355 -18.48 7.47 -6.77
C PRO A 355 -18.29 8.08 -5.38
N ARG A 356 -17.35 9.01 -5.23
CA ARG A 356 -17.11 9.70 -3.95
C ARG A 356 -18.36 10.48 -3.54
N ARG A 357 -18.78 10.30 -2.29
CA ARG A 357 -19.88 11.05 -1.68
C ARG A 357 -19.34 12.38 -1.12
N PRO A 358 -20.14 13.48 -1.14
CA PRO A 358 -19.77 14.69 -0.41
C PRO A 358 -19.59 14.37 1.08
N ALA A 359 -18.58 14.97 1.72
CA ALA A 359 -18.37 14.80 3.16
C ALA A 359 -19.65 15.07 3.94
N ALA A 360 -20.01 14.20 4.85
CA ALA A 360 -21.24 14.29 5.65
C ALA A 360 -21.20 15.44 6.67
N HIS A 361 -20.03 16.03 6.92
CA HIS A 361 -19.89 17.15 7.85
C HIS A 361 -20.28 18.46 7.16
N GLY A 362 -21.40 19.04 7.65
CA GLY A 362 -21.84 20.38 7.27
C GLY A 362 -20.79 21.45 7.63
N PRO A 363 -20.89 22.66 7.00
CA PRO A 363 -20.02 23.77 7.32
C PRO A 363 -20.29 24.24 8.75
N ASP A 364 -19.22 24.65 9.43
CA ASP A 364 -19.20 25.39 10.69
C ASP A 364 -18.93 24.59 12.00
N ALA A 365 -17.64 24.29 12.20
CA ALA A 365 -17.05 24.58 13.50
C ALA A 365 -16.18 25.82 13.32
N ALA A 366 -16.80 27.02 13.43
CA ALA A 366 -16.09 28.27 13.54
C ALA A 366 -15.11 28.17 14.72
N MET A 367 -13.84 28.32 14.46
CA MET A 367 -12.83 28.56 15.48
C MET A 367 -13.21 29.83 16.24
N GLU A 368 -13.78 29.70 17.44
CA GLU A 368 -13.77 30.76 18.43
C GLU A 368 -12.31 31.02 18.83
N THR A 369 -11.75 32.05 18.26
CA THR A 369 -10.50 32.63 18.71
C THR A 369 -10.77 33.31 20.05
N THR A 370 -10.49 32.65 21.16
CA THR A 370 -10.34 33.30 22.46
C THR A 370 -9.02 34.06 22.48
N GLU A 371 -9.10 35.39 22.35
CA GLU A 371 -7.98 36.28 22.66
C GLU A 371 -7.57 36.10 24.15
N PRO A 372 -6.28 36.02 24.47
CA PRO A 372 -5.85 36.03 25.85
C PRO A 372 -5.93 37.45 26.40
N ALA A 373 -6.66 37.63 27.49
CA ALA A 373 -6.72 38.90 28.23
C ALA A 373 -5.32 39.27 28.75
N ALA A 374 -4.96 40.57 28.53
CA ALA A 374 -3.74 41.15 29.05
C ALA A 374 -3.76 41.24 30.60
N PRO A 375 -2.63 40.99 31.30
CA PRO A 375 -2.58 41.20 32.73
C PRO A 375 -2.45 42.67 33.09
N THR A 376 -3.26 43.12 34.05
CA THR A 376 -3.15 44.41 34.78
C THR A 376 -2.13 44.26 35.91
#